data_ebe8124a0989e24c1b8682c7b260eb5d
#
_entry.id   ebe8124a0989e24c1b8682c7b260eb5d
#
_cell.length_a   1.000
_cell.length_b   1.000
_cell.length_c   1.000
_cell.angle_alpha   90.00
_cell.angle_beta   90.00
_cell.angle_gamma   90.00
#
_symmetry.space_group_name_H-M   'P 1'
#
loop_
_entity.id
_entity.type
_entity.pdbx_description
1 polymer ?
#
loop_
_entity_poly.entity_id
_entity_poly.type
_entity_poly.pdbx_seq_one_letter_code
_entity_poly.pdbx_strand_id
1 'polypeptide(L)'
;MNNIIELNNISKTFDNKKKITVLKNLNFKFKKGKIYSLSGPSGSGKSTLLNLLSLIDRPSSGNIKIDNQNINHNEIEINDKIRSNNIGIVYQEKNLLPDFTAIENVCLASLAANNNYKIAEQESLKIIQKVGLKDRANHYPSELSGGEMQRIAISRAIVNLSLIHI
;
A
#
# COMPACT_ATOMS: atom_id res chain seq x y z
N MET A 1 -2.01 -18.41 -16.55
CA MET A 1 -2.55 -17.10 -16.09
C MET A 1 -1.71 -16.68 -14.89
N ASN A 2 -1.05 -15.50 -14.94
CA ASN A 2 -0.19 -15.07 -13.85
C ASN A 2 -1.02 -14.48 -12.70
N ASN A 3 -0.99 -15.14 -11.54
CA ASN A 3 -1.51 -14.57 -10.31
C ASN A 3 -0.47 -13.62 -9.73
N ILE A 4 -0.91 -12.44 -9.29
CA ILE A 4 -0.04 -11.45 -8.64
C ILE A 4 -0.03 -11.65 -7.12
N ILE A 5 -1.16 -12.04 -6.51
CA ILE A 5 -1.23 -12.43 -5.11
C ILE A 5 -1.99 -13.76 -5.01
N GLU A 6 -1.50 -14.67 -4.17
CA GLU A 6 -2.20 -15.88 -3.80
C GLU A 6 -2.30 -15.99 -2.28
N LEU A 7 -3.52 -16.23 -1.82
CA LEU A 7 -3.85 -16.49 -0.41
C LEU A 7 -4.16 -17.97 -0.27
N ASN A 8 -3.44 -18.65 0.63
CA ASN A 8 -3.61 -20.07 0.88
C ASN A 8 -3.92 -20.30 2.37
N ASN A 9 -5.16 -20.69 2.68
CA ASN A 9 -5.67 -20.98 4.02
C ASN A 9 -5.41 -19.85 5.04
N ILE A 10 -5.54 -18.61 4.62
CA ILE A 10 -5.30 -17.43 5.46
C ILE A 10 -6.32 -17.35 6.57
N SER A 11 -5.84 -17.29 7.79
CA SER A 11 -6.65 -16.96 8.96
C SER A 11 -6.01 -15.83 9.74
N LYS A 12 -6.84 -14.95 10.32
CA LYS A 12 -6.40 -13.88 11.22
C LYS A 12 -7.25 -13.88 12.48
N THR A 13 -6.59 -14.01 13.60
CA THR A 13 -7.17 -13.97 14.93
C THR A 13 -6.46 -12.91 15.75
N PHE A 14 -7.22 -12.07 16.43
CA PHE A 14 -6.72 -11.11 17.40
C PHE A 14 -6.95 -11.68 18.81
N ASP A 15 -5.92 -11.61 19.63
CA ASP A 15 -5.93 -12.12 21.00
C ASP A 15 -5.89 -10.95 21.99
N ASN A 16 -7.03 -10.21 22.06
CA ASN A 16 -7.24 -9.12 23.01
C ASN A 16 -8.40 -9.51 23.92
N LYS A 17 -8.21 -9.61 25.23
CA LYS A 17 -9.25 -9.96 26.24
C LYS A 17 -10.19 -11.13 25.85
N LYS A 18 -10.53 -11.24 24.56
CA LYS A 18 -11.25 -12.37 23.92
C LYS A 18 -10.60 -12.66 22.57
N LYS A 19 -10.43 -13.94 22.29
CA LYS A 19 -9.92 -14.43 21.00
C LYS A 19 -10.97 -14.24 19.92
N ILE A 20 -10.71 -13.34 18.96
CA ILE A 20 -11.65 -13.02 17.87
C ILE A 20 -11.00 -13.42 16.54
N THR A 21 -11.57 -14.41 15.86
CA THR A 21 -11.15 -14.80 14.51
C THR A 21 -11.92 -13.96 13.49
N VAL A 22 -11.20 -13.07 12.80
CA VAL A 22 -11.77 -12.13 11.81
C VAL A 22 -11.75 -12.73 10.40
N LEU A 23 -10.69 -13.46 10.05
CA LEU A 23 -10.59 -14.19 8.79
C LEU A 23 -10.36 -15.67 9.08
N LYS A 24 -11.04 -16.56 8.33
CA LYS A 24 -10.97 -18.00 8.56
C LYS A 24 -10.79 -18.75 7.24
N ASN A 25 -9.65 -19.43 7.11
CA ASN A 25 -9.32 -20.33 6.00
C ASN A 25 -9.58 -19.71 4.60
N LEU A 26 -9.24 -18.43 4.43
CA LEU A 26 -9.46 -17.71 3.18
C LEU A 26 -8.49 -18.20 2.11
N ASN A 27 -9.04 -18.59 0.97
CA ASN A 27 -8.29 -18.97 -0.22
C ASN A 27 -8.72 -18.09 -1.38
N PHE A 28 -7.80 -17.38 -2.02
CA PHE A 28 -8.10 -16.55 -3.17
C PHE A 28 -6.86 -16.28 -4.03
N LYS A 29 -7.07 -16.04 -5.33
CA LYS A 29 -6.00 -15.72 -6.28
C LYS A 29 -6.34 -14.45 -7.05
N PHE A 30 -5.55 -13.41 -6.84
CA PHE A 30 -5.64 -12.15 -7.57
C PHE A 30 -4.82 -12.26 -8.85
N LYS A 31 -5.46 -12.06 -10.00
CA LYS A 31 -4.79 -12.12 -11.31
C LYS A 31 -4.16 -10.75 -11.63
N LYS A 32 -2.98 -10.77 -12.25
CA LYS A 32 -2.30 -9.56 -12.73
C LYS A 32 -3.17 -8.79 -13.72
N GLY A 33 -3.18 -7.46 -13.63
CA GLY A 33 -3.92 -6.58 -14.54
C GLY A 33 -5.44 -6.60 -14.37
N LYS A 34 -5.95 -7.04 -13.22
CA LYS A 34 -7.38 -7.04 -12.90
C LYS A 34 -7.67 -6.09 -11.74
N ILE A 35 -8.85 -5.52 -11.76
CA ILE A 35 -9.41 -4.72 -10.66
C ILE A 35 -10.35 -5.62 -9.85
N TYR A 36 -10.22 -5.56 -8.54
CA TYR A 36 -11.05 -6.29 -7.59
C TYR A 36 -11.73 -5.32 -6.63
N SER A 37 -13.00 -5.57 -6.35
CA SER A 37 -13.74 -4.85 -5.31
C SER A 37 -13.97 -5.77 -4.12
N LEU A 38 -13.70 -5.24 -2.92
CA LEU A 38 -13.96 -5.92 -1.66
C LEU A 38 -15.12 -5.22 -0.96
N SER A 39 -16.28 -5.88 -0.93
CA SER A 39 -17.51 -5.35 -0.32
C SER A 39 -17.98 -6.20 0.85
N GLY A 40 -18.78 -5.60 1.72
CA GLY A 40 -19.34 -6.27 2.90
C GLY A 40 -19.67 -5.27 4.02
N PRO A 41 -20.42 -5.69 5.06
CA PRO A 41 -20.80 -4.83 6.18
C PRO A 41 -19.58 -4.38 6.99
N SER A 42 -19.77 -3.36 7.84
CA SER A 42 -18.73 -2.95 8.80
C SER A 42 -18.38 -4.12 9.71
N GLY A 43 -17.09 -4.25 10.05
CA GLY A 43 -16.60 -5.35 10.89
C GLY A 43 -16.40 -6.70 10.19
N SER A 44 -16.68 -6.83 8.88
CA SER A 44 -16.50 -8.09 8.13
C SER A 44 -15.06 -8.47 7.81
N GLY A 45 -14.07 -7.71 8.29
CA GLY A 45 -12.65 -8.03 8.10
C GLY A 45 -12.01 -7.44 6.84
N LYS A 46 -12.68 -6.52 6.11
CA LYS A 46 -12.14 -5.89 4.89
C LYS A 46 -10.79 -5.21 5.11
N SER A 47 -10.72 -4.32 6.10
CA SER A 47 -9.47 -3.63 6.44
C SER A 47 -8.38 -4.60 6.91
N THR A 48 -8.76 -5.65 7.66
CA THR A 48 -7.83 -6.71 8.06
C THR A 48 -7.25 -7.41 6.84
N LEU A 49 -8.08 -7.77 5.87
CA LEU A 49 -7.60 -8.40 4.63
C LEU A 49 -6.69 -7.45 3.85
N LEU A 50 -7.05 -6.17 3.70
CA LEU A 50 -6.21 -5.18 3.02
C LEU A 50 -4.86 -5.00 3.72
N ASN A 51 -4.82 -4.98 5.05
CA ASN A 51 -3.56 -4.91 5.81
C ASN A 51 -2.68 -6.15 5.61
N LEU A 52 -3.27 -7.34 5.45
CA LEU A 52 -2.52 -8.55 5.12
C LEU A 52 -1.97 -8.50 3.68
N LEU A 53 -2.80 -8.07 2.71
CA LEU A 53 -2.41 -7.94 1.30
C LEU A 53 -1.30 -6.90 1.11
N SER A 54 -1.30 -5.85 1.93
CA SER A 54 -0.31 -4.78 1.91
C SER A 54 0.94 -5.07 2.75
N LEU A 55 1.03 -6.25 3.37
CA LEU A 55 2.13 -6.64 4.26
C LEU A 55 2.36 -5.70 5.46
N ILE A 56 1.33 -4.95 5.87
CA ILE A 56 1.34 -4.13 7.09
C ILE A 56 1.12 -5.04 8.31
N ASP A 57 0.28 -6.05 8.15
CA ASP A 57 0.00 -7.04 9.19
C ASP A 57 0.33 -8.45 8.65
N ARG A 58 0.42 -9.43 9.56
CA ARG A 58 0.70 -10.83 9.25
C ARG A 58 -0.49 -11.72 9.59
N PRO A 59 -0.75 -12.78 8.81
CA PRO A 59 -1.77 -13.75 9.15
C PRO A 59 -1.38 -14.53 10.42
N SER A 60 -2.38 -15.03 11.13
CA SER A 60 -2.16 -15.96 12.26
C SER A 60 -1.83 -17.36 11.77
N SER A 61 -2.33 -17.73 10.58
CA SER A 61 -1.97 -18.98 9.88
C SER A 61 -2.23 -18.85 8.39
N GLY A 62 -1.66 -19.77 7.61
CA GLY A 62 -1.72 -19.75 6.15
C GLY A 62 -0.52 -19.08 5.53
N ASN A 63 -0.52 -18.96 4.20
CA ASN A 63 0.59 -18.42 3.43
C ASN A 63 0.13 -17.45 2.36
N ILE A 64 0.87 -16.34 2.21
CA ILE A 64 0.69 -15.34 1.15
C ILE A 64 1.83 -15.49 0.16
N LYS A 65 1.51 -15.48 -1.14
CA LYS A 65 2.50 -15.32 -2.21
C LYS A 65 2.25 -14.01 -2.95
N ILE A 66 3.32 -13.28 -3.26
CA ILE A 66 3.29 -12.09 -4.09
C ILE A 66 4.29 -12.29 -5.23
N ASP A 67 3.83 -12.14 -6.46
CA ASP A 67 4.61 -12.35 -7.69
C ASP A 67 5.42 -13.67 -7.65
N ASN A 68 4.75 -14.77 -7.30
CA ASN A 68 5.29 -16.13 -7.11
C ASN A 68 6.28 -16.30 -5.93
N GLN A 69 6.58 -15.27 -5.17
CA GLN A 69 7.44 -15.36 -3.97
C GLN A 69 6.59 -15.64 -2.73
N ASN A 70 6.97 -16.65 -1.96
CA ASN A 70 6.36 -16.88 -0.65
C ASN A 70 6.79 -15.79 0.32
N ILE A 71 5.83 -15.19 1.03
CA ILE A 71 6.10 -14.20 2.06
C ILE A 71 6.43 -14.91 3.37
N ASN A 72 7.67 -14.75 3.81
CA ASN A 72 8.09 -15.19 5.13
C ASN A 72 7.91 -14.04 6.14
N HIS A 73 6.87 -14.12 6.96
CA HIS A 73 6.52 -13.06 7.90
C HIS A 73 7.56 -12.82 9.02
N ASN A 74 8.58 -13.67 9.14
CA ASN A 74 9.69 -13.47 10.07
C ASN A 74 10.83 -12.64 9.45
N GLU A 75 10.83 -12.44 8.15
CA GLU A 75 11.84 -11.67 7.41
C GLU A 75 11.36 -10.25 7.14
N ILE A 76 11.40 -9.40 8.17
CA ILE A 76 10.83 -8.04 8.14
C ILE A 76 11.46 -7.21 7.01
N GLU A 77 12.79 -7.19 6.90
CA GLU A 77 13.50 -6.39 5.90
C GLU A 77 13.15 -6.79 4.45
N ILE A 78 12.98 -8.09 4.20
CA ILE A 78 12.59 -8.59 2.89
C ILE A 78 11.15 -8.19 2.58
N ASN A 79 10.25 -8.33 3.54
CA ASN A 79 8.85 -7.93 3.40
C ASN A 79 8.72 -6.42 3.17
N ASP A 80 9.51 -5.61 3.84
CA ASP A 80 9.54 -4.16 3.66
C ASP A 80 10.04 -3.78 2.25
N LYS A 81 11.05 -4.49 1.73
CA LYS A 81 11.48 -4.35 0.33
C LYS A 81 10.40 -4.75 -0.67
N ILE A 82 9.71 -5.87 -0.43
CA ILE A 82 8.61 -6.30 -1.29
C ILE A 82 7.49 -5.25 -1.26
N ARG A 83 7.13 -4.76 -0.08
CA ARG A 83 6.08 -3.73 0.09
C ARG A 83 6.45 -2.45 -0.65
N SER A 84 7.64 -1.89 -0.41
CA SER A 84 8.06 -0.61 -0.99
C SER A 84 8.17 -0.64 -2.51
N ASN A 85 8.57 -1.77 -3.09
CA ASN A 85 8.72 -1.90 -4.54
C ASN A 85 7.45 -2.34 -5.28
N ASN A 86 6.59 -3.14 -4.62
CA ASN A 86 5.51 -3.82 -5.34
C ASN A 86 4.11 -3.37 -4.95
N ILE A 87 3.93 -2.66 -3.81
CA ILE A 87 2.61 -2.36 -3.28
C ILE A 87 2.45 -0.85 -3.06
N GLY A 88 1.50 -0.24 -3.76
CA GLY A 88 1.05 1.13 -3.52
C GLY A 88 -0.25 1.13 -2.74
N ILE A 89 -0.32 1.92 -1.64
CA ILE A 89 -1.51 1.99 -0.78
C ILE A 89 -2.06 3.41 -0.77
N VAL A 90 -3.37 3.53 -1.03
CA VAL A 90 -4.12 4.77 -0.88
C VAL A 90 -5.10 4.60 0.27
N TYR A 91 -4.87 5.30 1.38
CA TYR A 91 -5.76 5.25 2.53
C TYR A 91 -6.99 6.14 2.35
N GLN A 92 -8.08 5.79 3.04
CA GLN A 92 -9.28 6.61 3.11
C GLN A 92 -8.99 8.02 3.66
N GLU A 93 -8.24 8.09 4.76
CA GLU A 93 -7.59 9.31 5.22
C GLU A 93 -6.27 9.45 4.45
N LYS A 94 -6.00 10.62 3.89
CA LYS A 94 -4.87 10.82 2.97
C LYS A 94 -3.53 10.47 3.59
N ASN A 95 -3.42 10.55 4.94
CA ASN A 95 -2.22 10.22 5.74
C ASN A 95 -0.94 10.87 5.17
N LEU A 96 -1.07 12.13 4.71
CA LEU A 96 0.09 12.93 4.35
C LEU A 96 0.78 13.38 5.63
N LEU A 97 2.09 13.39 5.61
CA LEU A 97 2.91 13.89 6.70
C LEU A 97 2.83 15.42 6.71
N PRO A 98 2.33 16.05 7.79
CA PRO A 98 2.02 17.49 7.78
C PRO A 98 3.29 18.36 7.70
N ASP A 99 4.42 17.86 8.20
CA ASP A 99 5.69 18.57 8.25
C ASP A 99 6.50 18.46 6.95
N PHE A 100 5.96 17.77 5.94
CA PHE A 100 6.58 17.56 4.63
C PHE A 100 5.72 18.18 3.54
N THR A 101 6.36 18.82 2.57
CA THR A 101 5.70 19.35 1.37
C THR A 101 5.07 18.22 0.54
N ALA A 102 4.27 18.57 -0.45
CA ALA A 102 3.65 17.61 -1.36
C ALA A 102 4.69 16.73 -2.07
N ILE A 103 5.77 17.34 -2.58
CA ILE A 103 6.84 16.59 -3.27
C ILE A 103 7.59 15.67 -2.28
N GLU A 104 7.91 16.14 -1.09
CA GLU A 104 8.59 15.35 -0.07
C GLU A 104 7.73 14.15 0.38
N ASN A 105 6.42 14.33 0.56
CA ASN A 105 5.49 13.23 0.83
C ASN A 105 5.55 12.12 -0.23
N VAL A 106 5.72 12.48 -1.50
CA VAL A 106 5.85 11.50 -2.59
C VAL A 106 7.26 10.92 -2.64
N CYS A 107 8.30 11.75 -2.43
CA CYS A 107 9.71 11.33 -2.40
C CYS A 107 9.97 10.23 -1.36
N LEU A 108 9.36 10.31 -0.18
CA LEU A 108 9.55 9.32 0.88
C LEU A 108 9.22 7.90 0.42
N ALA A 109 8.18 7.71 -0.40
CA ALA A 109 7.85 6.39 -0.95
C ALA A 109 8.93 5.89 -1.91
N SER A 110 9.50 6.78 -2.72
CA SER A 110 10.58 6.44 -3.66
C SER A 110 11.90 6.14 -2.91
N LEU A 111 12.21 6.89 -1.87
CA LEU A 111 13.36 6.63 -1.01
C LEU A 111 13.25 5.29 -0.28
N ALA A 112 12.05 4.93 0.19
CA ALA A 112 11.79 3.64 0.82
C ALA A 112 12.02 2.44 -0.12
N ALA A 113 11.97 2.65 -1.44
CA ALA A 113 12.32 1.65 -2.45
C ALA A 113 13.82 1.65 -2.82
N ASN A 114 14.67 2.27 -1.99
CA ASN A 114 16.13 2.40 -2.16
C ASN A 114 16.58 3.26 -3.37
N ASN A 115 15.74 4.15 -3.87
CA ASN A 115 16.17 5.17 -4.83
C ASN A 115 17.02 6.23 -4.12
N ASN A 116 18.00 6.79 -4.81
CA ASN A 116 18.71 7.96 -4.28
C ASN A 116 17.80 9.21 -4.36
N TYR A 117 18.12 10.23 -3.55
CA TYR A 117 17.29 11.43 -3.43
C TYR A 117 17.03 12.13 -4.78
N LYS A 118 18.03 12.24 -5.64
CA LYS A 118 17.90 12.89 -6.95
C LYS A 118 16.91 12.17 -7.86
N ILE A 119 16.93 10.85 -7.88
CA ILE A 119 15.96 10.03 -8.63
C ILE A 119 14.57 10.16 -8.00
N ALA A 120 14.47 10.04 -6.68
CA ALA A 120 13.21 10.15 -5.95
C ALA A 120 12.51 11.49 -6.21
N GLU A 121 13.25 12.60 -6.16
CA GLU A 121 12.73 13.93 -6.44
C GLU A 121 12.24 14.07 -7.89
N GLN A 122 13.03 13.63 -8.85
CA GLN A 122 12.66 13.69 -10.26
C GLN A 122 11.41 12.88 -10.59
N GLU A 123 11.32 11.64 -10.12
CA GLU A 123 10.15 10.79 -10.35
C GLU A 123 8.91 11.33 -9.63
N SER A 124 9.07 11.85 -8.41
CA SER A 124 8.00 12.48 -7.66
C SER A 124 7.45 13.71 -8.38
N LEU A 125 8.32 14.58 -8.89
CA LEU A 125 7.88 15.76 -9.63
C LEU A 125 7.15 15.39 -10.93
N LYS A 126 7.63 14.36 -11.66
CA LYS A 126 6.93 13.84 -12.85
C LYS A 126 5.52 13.36 -12.54
N ILE A 127 5.35 12.60 -11.45
CA ILE A 127 4.03 12.09 -11.06
C ILE A 127 3.11 13.23 -10.61
N ILE A 128 3.60 14.16 -9.80
CA ILE A 128 2.84 15.33 -9.34
C ILE A 128 2.39 16.17 -10.54
N GLN A 129 3.25 16.35 -11.55
CA GLN A 129 2.90 17.04 -12.78
C GLN A 129 1.80 16.31 -13.56
N LYS A 130 1.84 14.97 -13.64
CA LYS A 130 0.80 14.15 -14.31
C LYS A 130 -0.58 14.29 -13.67
N VAL A 131 -0.64 14.55 -12.37
CA VAL A 131 -1.93 14.79 -11.65
C VAL A 131 -2.32 16.27 -11.60
N GLY A 132 -1.60 17.14 -12.36
CA GLY A 132 -1.92 18.57 -12.50
C GLY A 132 -1.59 19.42 -11.29
N LEU A 133 -0.58 19.03 -10.49
CA LEU A 133 -0.23 19.71 -9.24
C LEU A 133 1.22 20.25 -9.21
N LYS A 134 1.83 20.48 -10.39
CA LYS A 134 3.21 20.98 -10.47
C LYS A 134 3.44 22.22 -9.60
N ASP A 135 2.53 23.20 -9.68
CA ASP A 135 2.64 24.47 -8.95
C ASP A 135 2.33 24.33 -7.44
N ARG A 136 1.88 23.15 -7.02
CA ARG A 136 1.60 22.79 -5.64
C ARG A 136 2.67 21.89 -5.01
N ALA A 137 3.72 21.54 -5.74
CA ALA A 137 4.73 20.58 -5.31
C ALA A 137 5.40 20.98 -3.97
N ASN A 138 5.63 22.26 -3.75
CA ASN A 138 6.29 22.80 -2.55
C ASN A 138 5.31 23.24 -1.45
N HIS A 139 4.01 22.99 -1.61
CA HIS A 139 3.01 23.33 -0.59
C HIS A 139 2.93 22.24 0.46
N TYR A 140 2.67 22.64 1.71
CA TYR A 140 2.38 21.74 2.81
C TYR A 140 0.93 21.22 2.72
N PRO A 141 0.61 20.06 3.33
CA PRO A 141 -0.77 19.54 3.34
C PRO A 141 -1.82 20.53 3.83
N SER A 142 -1.48 21.40 4.78
CA SER A 142 -2.37 22.44 5.30
C SER A 142 -2.76 23.51 4.27
N GLU A 143 -1.98 23.66 3.20
CA GLU A 143 -2.17 24.63 2.13
C GLU A 143 -2.91 24.03 0.92
N LEU A 144 -3.18 22.72 0.96
CA LEU A 144 -3.81 21.97 -0.12
C LEU A 144 -5.30 21.73 0.16
N SER A 145 -6.11 21.81 -0.86
CA SER A 145 -7.50 21.36 -0.81
C SER A 145 -7.60 19.85 -0.60
N GLY A 146 -8.76 19.37 -0.13
CA GLY A 146 -9.00 17.93 0.07
C GLY A 146 -8.77 17.08 -1.19
N GLY A 147 -9.11 17.61 -2.36
CA GLY A 147 -8.88 16.96 -3.65
C GLY A 147 -7.41 16.95 -4.07
N GLU A 148 -6.66 18.04 -3.79
CA GLU A 148 -5.22 18.11 -4.03
C GLU A 148 -4.47 17.13 -3.13
N MET A 149 -4.78 17.10 -1.84
CA MET A 149 -4.23 16.11 -0.90
C MET A 149 -4.48 14.67 -1.36
N GLN A 150 -5.67 14.37 -1.88
CA GLN A 150 -5.98 13.04 -2.41
C GLN A 150 -5.13 12.68 -3.63
N ARG A 151 -4.93 13.63 -4.57
CA ARG A 151 -4.04 13.41 -5.71
C ARG A 151 -2.58 13.23 -5.29
N ILE A 152 -2.11 13.93 -4.26
CA ILE A 152 -0.76 13.70 -3.71
C ILE A 152 -0.67 12.30 -3.05
N ALA A 153 -1.67 11.87 -2.29
CA ALA A 153 -1.70 10.52 -1.71
C ALA A 153 -1.68 9.41 -2.79
N ILE A 154 -2.40 9.62 -3.89
CA ILE A 154 -2.34 8.72 -5.07
C ILE A 154 -0.95 8.76 -5.69
N SER A 155 -0.36 9.95 -5.88
CA SER A 155 0.99 10.11 -6.44
C SER A 155 2.02 9.34 -5.61
N ARG A 156 1.94 9.43 -4.28
CA ARG A 156 2.77 8.67 -3.35
C ARG A 156 2.63 7.15 -3.53
N ALA A 157 1.42 6.67 -3.77
CA ALA A 157 1.18 5.24 -3.95
C ALA A 157 1.71 4.68 -5.28
N ILE A 158 1.82 5.51 -6.33
CA ILE A 158 2.20 5.06 -7.68
C ILE A 158 3.61 5.45 -8.13
N VAL A 159 4.35 6.24 -7.34
CA VAL A 159 5.68 6.76 -7.74
C VAL A 159 6.67 5.66 -8.08
N ASN A 160 6.61 4.52 -7.40
CA ASN A 160 7.48 3.37 -7.62
C ASN A 160 7.00 2.42 -8.72
N LEU A 161 5.96 2.80 -9.49
CA LEU A 161 5.34 1.95 -10.52
C LEU A 161 4.98 0.56 -9.99
N SER A 162 4.45 0.51 -8.77
CA SER A 162 4.10 -0.73 -8.05
C SER A 162 3.21 -1.64 -8.90
N LEU A 163 3.33 -2.94 -8.68
CA LEU A 163 2.54 -3.96 -9.39
C LEU A 163 1.12 -4.10 -8.83
N ILE A 164 0.90 -3.66 -7.59
CA ILE A 164 -0.32 -3.81 -6.82
C ILE A 164 -0.69 -2.46 -6.23
N HIS A 165 -1.92 -2.02 -6.42
CA HIS A 165 -2.47 -0.81 -5.79
C HIS A 165 -3.69 -1.18 -4.96
N ILE A 166 -3.69 -0.77 -3.69
CA ILE A 166 -4.73 -1.06 -2.68
C ILE A 166 -5.30 0.25 -2.14
#